data_2e29976daf1b2db0eaca22e7b0fedaf4
#
_entry.id   2e29976daf1b2db0eaca22e7b0fedaf4
#
_cell.length_a   1.000
_cell.length_b   1.000
_cell.length_c   1.000
_cell.angle_alpha   90.00
_cell.angle_beta   90.00
_cell.angle_gamma   90.00
#
_symmetry.space_group_name_H-M   'P 1'
#
loop_
_entity.id
_entity.type
_entity.pdbx_description
1 polymer ?
#
loop_
_entity_poly.entity_id
_entity_poly.type
_entity_poly.pdbx_seq_one_letter_code
_entity_poly.pdbx_strand_id
1 'polypeptide(L)'
;MKKPGVISLACILAAIALFIWGFNLQHPEPEISENRYVLLIDNDTGAFLMQLRKGLQEAASIQGERVSVQSLSANVAAQAAEFSASSVTAVILLLVNPEPMLLALSETGVPVVVVGQAIDGYVCVTGNDAGAGLVLLDRALSMAAPSSVLIITDEEDPRSRVRVDSIQETLQQNQLLTLQWSDDVYIPAGFSVLVSMSRRSTRVLADGVASGTLPSDYHILGVDTGDNRALDLEGGLVSALVVDNPYAMGYIALEKARLLANGNLPTSLYTCEMPLIDRQNMYLNENVKLVFPLLQ
;
A
#
# COMPACT_ATOMS: atom_id res chain seq x y z
N MET A 1 24.19 51.79 51.33
CA MET A 1 23.46 51.68 50.05
C MET A 1 23.44 50.21 49.61
N LYS A 2 22.37 49.51 49.78
CA LYS A 2 22.22 48.10 49.35
C LYS A 2 21.97 48.10 47.83
N LYS A 3 22.75 47.35 47.05
CA LYS A 3 22.62 47.24 45.62
C LYS A 3 21.36 46.41 45.27
N PRO A 4 20.29 47.00 44.74
CA PRO A 4 19.03 46.26 44.44
C PRO A 4 19.12 45.33 43.23
N GLY A 5 20.18 45.42 42.43
CA GLY A 5 20.28 44.66 41.17
C GLY A 5 20.62 43.15 41.26
N VAL A 6 21.27 42.70 42.35
CA VAL A 6 21.72 41.30 42.46
C VAL A 6 20.56 40.37 42.86
N ILE A 7 19.64 40.85 43.69
CA ILE A 7 18.46 40.08 44.16
C ILE A 7 17.48 39.89 43.00
N SER A 8 17.33 40.91 42.13
CA SER A 8 16.43 40.83 40.96
C SER A 8 16.91 39.80 39.91
N LEU A 9 18.21 39.71 39.69
CA LEU A 9 18.79 38.76 38.73
C LEU A 9 18.64 37.30 39.21
N ALA A 10 18.86 37.06 40.51
CA ALA A 10 18.74 35.74 41.09
C ALA A 10 17.28 35.23 41.04
N CYS A 11 16.29 36.12 41.29
CA CYS A 11 14.88 35.76 41.17
C CYS A 11 14.46 35.44 39.74
N ILE A 12 14.98 36.17 38.74
CA ILE A 12 14.70 35.89 37.32
C ILE A 12 15.31 34.54 36.92
N LEU A 13 16.54 34.23 37.30
CA LEU A 13 17.17 32.94 37.01
C LEU A 13 16.45 31.78 37.70
N ALA A 14 15.99 31.96 38.94
CA ALA A 14 15.19 30.93 39.62
C ALA A 14 13.82 30.71 38.95
N ALA A 15 13.15 31.74 38.47
CA ALA A 15 11.89 31.65 37.76
C ALA A 15 12.08 30.94 36.40
N ILE A 16 13.15 31.21 35.65
CA ILE A 16 13.49 30.53 34.41
C ILE A 16 13.80 29.03 34.68
N ALA A 17 14.57 28.74 35.73
CA ALA A 17 14.90 27.36 36.09
C ALA A 17 13.63 26.58 36.48
N LEU A 18 12.71 27.17 37.23
CA LEU A 18 11.40 26.55 37.59
C LEU A 18 10.52 26.40 36.37
N PHE A 19 10.55 27.36 35.45
CA PHE A 19 9.79 27.23 34.20
C PHE A 19 10.32 26.08 33.31
N ILE A 20 11.62 25.98 33.15
CA ILE A 20 12.28 24.89 32.39
C ILE A 20 12.00 23.55 33.07
N TRP A 21 12.09 23.49 34.41
CA TRP A 21 11.83 22.29 35.17
C TRP A 21 10.32 21.88 35.08
N GLY A 22 9.39 22.83 35.21
CA GLY A 22 7.97 22.60 35.04
C GLY A 22 7.60 22.21 33.61
N PHE A 23 8.28 22.78 32.61
CA PHE A 23 8.08 22.43 31.21
C PHE A 23 8.54 20.99 30.92
N ASN A 24 9.70 20.57 31.46
CA ASN A 24 10.18 19.18 31.34
C ASN A 24 9.31 18.16 32.11
N LEU A 25 8.66 18.57 33.21
CA LEU A 25 7.69 17.72 33.91
C LEU A 25 6.36 17.58 33.17
N GLN A 26 5.97 18.61 32.40
CA GLN A 26 4.73 18.57 31.58
C GLN A 26 4.93 17.89 30.22
N HIS A 27 6.17 17.81 29.76
CA HIS A 27 6.56 17.13 28.52
C HIS A 27 7.68 16.14 28.84
N PRO A 28 7.36 15.02 29.52
CA PRO A 28 8.34 13.95 29.64
C PRO A 28 8.79 13.57 28.24
N GLU A 29 10.11 13.50 28.03
CA GLU A 29 10.63 12.91 26.79
C GLU A 29 9.89 11.57 26.57
N PRO A 30 9.32 11.32 25.37
CA PRO A 30 8.66 10.07 25.13
C PRO A 30 9.66 8.95 25.46
N GLU A 31 9.31 8.08 26.41
CA GLU A 31 10.10 6.87 26.67
C GLU A 31 10.26 6.18 25.32
N ILE A 32 11.50 6.08 24.83
CA ILE A 32 11.80 5.37 23.59
C ILE A 32 11.39 3.93 23.86
N SER A 33 10.28 3.51 23.30
CA SER A 33 9.84 2.12 23.38
C SER A 33 10.97 1.21 22.90
N GLU A 34 11.24 0.15 23.61
CA GLU A 34 12.19 -0.89 23.18
C GLU A 34 11.65 -1.67 21.97
N ASN A 35 10.38 -1.47 21.62
CA ASN A 35 9.74 -2.15 20.51
C ASN A 35 10.42 -1.84 19.18
N ARG A 36 10.88 -2.90 18.52
CA ARG A 36 11.63 -2.85 17.26
C ARG A 36 10.90 -3.67 16.22
N TYR A 37 10.41 -2.99 15.19
CA TYR A 37 9.74 -3.62 14.05
C TYR A 37 10.67 -3.62 12.83
N VAL A 38 10.56 -4.66 12.02
CA VAL A 38 11.32 -4.78 10.77
C VAL A 38 10.34 -4.87 9.61
N LEU A 39 10.45 -3.95 8.65
CA LEU A 39 9.88 -4.13 7.33
C LEU A 39 10.89 -4.88 6.47
N LEU A 40 10.57 -6.11 6.10
CA LEU A 40 11.39 -6.94 5.22
C LEU A 40 10.87 -6.86 3.80
N ILE A 41 11.75 -6.50 2.88
CA ILE A 41 11.44 -6.32 1.45
C ILE A 41 12.35 -7.18 0.59
N ASP A 42 11.89 -7.58 -0.60
CA ASP A 42 12.77 -8.08 -1.65
C ASP A 42 13.41 -6.93 -2.44
N ASN A 43 12.99 -6.61 -3.64
CA ASN A 43 13.67 -5.61 -4.48
C ASN A 43 12.79 -4.39 -4.82
N ASP A 44 11.72 -4.13 -4.08
CA ASP A 44 10.85 -2.99 -4.36
C ASP A 44 11.47 -1.68 -3.86
N THR A 45 11.68 -0.73 -4.76
CA THR A 45 12.20 0.62 -4.47
C THR A 45 11.26 1.72 -4.94
N GLY A 46 10.07 1.37 -5.44
CA GLY A 46 9.12 2.32 -6.04
C GLY A 46 8.33 3.15 -5.03
N ALA A 47 7.42 3.97 -5.56
CA ALA A 47 6.53 4.84 -4.79
C ALA A 47 5.65 4.08 -3.79
N PHE A 48 5.26 2.85 -4.12
CA PHE A 48 4.51 1.98 -3.20
C PHE A 48 5.27 1.78 -1.88
N LEU A 49 6.54 1.36 -1.94
CA LEU A 49 7.38 1.18 -0.76
C LEU A 49 7.58 2.49 0.02
N MET A 50 7.78 3.61 -0.67
CA MET A 50 7.96 4.91 -0.02
C MET A 50 6.73 5.30 0.81
N GLN A 51 5.53 5.17 0.26
CA GLN A 51 4.28 5.46 0.97
C GLN A 51 4.01 4.47 2.10
N LEU A 52 4.26 3.17 1.89
CA LEU A 52 4.14 2.15 2.92
C LEU A 52 5.04 2.47 4.12
N ARG A 53 6.30 2.80 3.86
CA ARG A 53 7.26 3.20 4.91
C ARG A 53 6.78 4.43 5.68
N LYS A 54 6.24 5.44 4.99
CA LYS A 54 5.70 6.64 5.62
C LYS A 54 4.56 6.30 6.58
N GLY A 55 3.63 5.43 6.17
CA GLY A 55 2.55 4.96 7.02
C GLY A 55 3.06 4.21 8.26
N LEU A 56 4.02 3.30 8.07
CA LEU A 56 4.68 2.59 9.18
C LEU A 56 5.38 3.56 10.15
N GLN A 57 6.15 4.51 9.63
CA GLN A 57 6.89 5.48 10.44
C GLN A 57 5.97 6.40 11.24
N GLU A 58 4.85 6.82 10.65
CA GLU A 58 3.87 7.65 11.36
C GLU A 58 3.20 6.87 12.47
N ALA A 59 2.74 5.65 12.21
CA ALA A 59 2.17 4.78 13.24
C ALA A 59 3.17 4.48 14.37
N ALA A 60 4.46 4.31 14.05
CA ALA A 60 5.53 4.10 15.03
C ALA A 60 5.80 5.34 15.87
N SER A 61 5.84 6.52 15.24
CA SER A 61 6.17 7.79 15.90
C SER A 61 5.18 8.15 17.03
N ILE A 62 3.91 7.78 16.86
CA ILE A 62 2.85 8.03 17.86
C ILE A 62 3.15 7.35 19.20
N GLN A 63 3.84 6.18 19.17
CA GLN A 63 4.16 5.38 20.34
C GLN A 63 5.67 5.40 20.70
N GLY A 64 6.47 6.23 20.03
CA GLY A 64 7.93 6.27 20.22
C GLY A 64 8.65 4.97 19.80
N GLU A 65 8.04 4.16 18.95
CA GLU A 65 8.58 2.89 18.47
C GLU A 65 9.53 3.07 17.28
N ARG A 66 10.29 2.02 16.93
CA ARG A 66 11.24 2.05 15.83
C ARG A 66 10.88 1.04 14.75
N VAL A 67 10.86 1.49 13.50
CA VAL A 67 10.74 0.65 12.31
C VAL A 67 12.04 0.74 11.51
N SER A 68 12.67 -0.39 11.25
CA SER A 68 13.81 -0.51 10.34
C SER A 68 13.37 -1.20 9.05
N VAL A 69 14.04 -0.89 7.94
CA VAL A 69 13.82 -1.58 6.67
C VAL A 69 15.03 -2.43 6.36
N GLN A 70 14.80 -3.68 6.01
CA GLN A 70 15.85 -4.63 5.63
C GLN A 70 15.49 -5.32 4.32
N SER A 71 16.49 -5.66 3.54
CA SER A 71 16.32 -6.48 2.35
C SER A 71 16.34 -7.97 2.71
N LEU A 72 15.60 -8.77 1.94
CA LEU A 72 15.58 -10.22 2.07
C LEU A 72 16.99 -10.77 1.80
N SER A 73 17.49 -11.58 2.72
CA SER A 73 18.76 -12.28 2.57
C SER A 73 18.60 -13.56 1.76
N ALA A 74 19.66 -13.94 1.03
CA ALA A 74 19.71 -15.26 0.39
C ALA A 74 19.66 -16.41 1.43
N ASN A 75 20.12 -16.19 2.66
CA ASN A 75 19.99 -17.14 3.77
C ASN A 75 18.82 -16.73 4.67
N VAL A 76 17.63 -17.12 4.26
CA VAL A 76 16.36 -16.79 4.94
C VAL A 76 16.33 -17.31 6.38
N ALA A 77 16.81 -18.55 6.63
CA ALA A 77 16.80 -19.17 7.97
C ALA A 77 17.72 -18.41 8.94
N ALA A 78 18.92 -18.01 8.49
CA ALA A 78 19.83 -17.23 9.32
C ALA A 78 19.25 -15.84 9.66
N GLN A 79 18.59 -15.19 8.70
CA GLN A 79 17.94 -13.89 8.90
C GLN A 79 16.77 -13.99 9.90
N ALA A 80 15.94 -15.04 9.80
CA ALA A 80 14.86 -15.30 10.77
C ALA A 80 15.40 -15.53 12.18
N ALA A 81 16.47 -16.33 12.32
CA ALA A 81 17.16 -16.55 13.60
C ALA A 81 17.74 -15.26 14.19
N GLU A 82 18.29 -14.37 13.35
CA GLU A 82 18.79 -13.06 13.77
C GLU A 82 17.66 -12.18 14.32
N PHE A 83 16.48 -12.17 13.73
CA PHE A 83 15.33 -11.42 14.24
C PHE A 83 14.95 -11.86 15.64
N SER A 84 14.92 -13.18 15.89
CA SER A 84 14.66 -13.72 17.23
C SER A 84 15.77 -13.34 18.21
N ALA A 85 17.03 -13.50 17.84
CA ALA A 85 18.20 -13.21 18.70
C ALA A 85 18.32 -11.71 19.03
N SER A 86 17.92 -10.82 18.12
CA SER A 86 17.98 -9.36 18.31
C SER A 86 16.71 -8.77 18.92
N SER A 87 15.82 -9.59 19.47
CA SER A 87 14.57 -9.17 20.12
C SER A 87 13.71 -8.25 19.24
N VAL A 88 13.56 -8.63 17.96
CA VAL A 88 12.62 -7.97 17.06
C VAL A 88 11.20 -8.25 17.56
N THR A 89 10.42 -7.20 17.74
CA THR A 89 9.05 -7.28 18.29
C THR A 89 8.10 -7.94 17.31
N ALA A 90 8.18 -7.58 16.03
CA ALA A 90 7.47 -8.24 14.93
C ALA A 90 8.11 -7.90 13.57
N VAL A 91 7.87 -8.77 12.58
CA VAL A 91 8.32 -8.59 11.20
C VAL A 91 7.10 -8.32 10.31
N ILE A 92 7.23 -7.32 9.45
CA ILE A 92 6.23 -6.96 8.42
C ILE A 92 6.85 -7.34 7.08
N LEU A 93 6.20 -8.22 6.34
CA LEU A 93 6.70 -8.74 5.07
C LEU A 93 6.03 -8.04 3.89
N LEU A 94 6.84 -7.43 3.02
CA LEU A 94 6.46 -7.01 1.68
C LEU A 94 7.35 -7.75 0.69
N LEU A 95 7.00 -8.98 0.38
CA LEU A 95 7.75 -9.91 -0.45
C LEU A 95 6.88 -10.46 -1.58
N VAL A 96 7.46 -10.67 -2.75
CA VAL A 96 6.77 -11.34 -3.88
C VAL A 96 6.48 -12.80 -3.53
N ASN A 97 7.44 -13.48 -2.90
CA ASN A 97 7.29 -14.86 -2.43
C ASN A 97 7.64 -14.94 -0.93
N PRO A 98 6.67 -14.78 -0.01
CA PRO A 98 6.93 -14.75 1.42
C PRO A 98 7.03 -16.13 2.08
N GLU A 99 6.56 -17.22 1.45
CA GLU A 99 6.44 -18.54 2.07
C GLU A 99 7.75 -19.05 2.70
N PRO A 100 8.94 -18.92 2.06
CA PRO A 100 10.19 -19.38 2.68
C PRO A 100 10.51 -18.62 3.97
N MET A 101 10.24 -17.31 4.01
CA MET A 101 10.46 -16.49 5.21
C MET A 101 9.40 -16.78 6.28
N LEU A 102 8.15 -16.97 5.90
CA LEU A 102 7.06 -17.34 6.82
C LEU A 102 7.36 -18.67 7.51
N LEU A 103 7.84 -19.68 6.76
CA LEU A 103 8.25 -20.95 7.32
C LEU A 103 9.40 -20.78 8.33
N ALA A 104 10.43 -20.02 7.97
CA ALA A 104 11.57 -19.79 8.87
C ALA A 104 11.18 -19.00 10.12
N LEU A 105 10.30 -18.00 10.02
CA LEU A 105 9.83 -17.22 11.16
C LEU A 105 8.88 -18.02 12.07
N SER A 106 8.13 -18.98 11.54
CA SER A 106 7.25 -19.83 12.35
C SER A 106 8.03 -20.66 13.40
N GLU A 107 9.28 -20.99 13.12
CA GLU A 107 10.16 -21.70 14.05
C GLU A 107 10.72 -20.79 15.16
N THR A 108 10.72 -19.49 14.96
CA THR A 108 11.30 -18.51 15.89
C THR A 108 10.28 -17.92 16.88
N GLY A 109 9.00 -18.03 16.57
CA GLY A 109 7.92 -17.43 17.35
C GLY A 109 7.82 -15.90 17.21
N VAL A 110 8.60 -15.27 16.31
CA VAL A 110 8.50 -13.82 16.03
C VAL A 110 7.17 -13.54 15.29
N PRO A 111 6.34 -12.61 15.79
CA PRO A 111 5.06 -12.25 15.14
C PRO A 111 5.26 -11.70 13.73
N VAL A 112 4.36 -12.05 12.82
CA VAL A 112 4.46 -11.67 11.40
C VAL A 112 3.17 -11.07 10.89
N VAL A 113 3.29 -9.99 10.11
CA VAL A 113 2.21 -9.41 9.30
C VAL A 113 2.65 -9.40 7.84
N VAL A 114 1.79 -9.87 6.93
CA VAL A 114 2.04 -9.85 5.48
C VAL A 114 1.33 -8.66 4.86
N VAL A 115 2.00 -7.94 3.96
CA VAL A 115 1.43 -6.80 3.24
C VAL A 115 1.38 -7.09 1.74
N GLY A 116 0.29 -6.69 1.10
CA GLY A 116 0.11 -6.75 -0.36
C GLY A 116 -0.53 -8.03 -0.88
N GLN A 117 -0.56 -9.10 -0.11
CA GLN A 117 -1.20 -10.36 -0.49
C GLN A 117 -1.83 -11.05 0.72
N ALA A 118 -2.85 -11.88 0.47
CA ALA A 118 -3.51 -12.69 1.49
C ALA A 118 -2.85 -14.08 1.55
N ILE A 119 -2.50 -14.52 2.76
CA ILE A 119 -1.90 -15.84 3.02
C ILE A 119 -2.64 -16.47 4.20
N ASP A 120 -3.14 -17.67 4.00
CA ASP A 120 -3.88 -18.40 5.02
C ASP A 120 -3.04 -18.64 6.27
N GLY A 121 -3.64 -18.43 7.43
CA GLY A 121 -3.00 -18.62 8.72
C GLY A 121 -2.17 -17.42 9.22
N TYR A 122 -2.04 -16.36 8.43
CA TYR A 122 -1.30 -15.16 8.80
C TYR A 122 -2.19 -13.91 8.84
N VAL A 123 -1.75 -12.90 9.57
CA VAL A 123 -2.37 -11.57 9.53
C VAL A 123 -1.87 -10.86 8.28
N CYS A 124 -2.81 -10.49 7.42
CA CYS A 124 -2.53 -9.86 6.13
C CYS A 124 -3.19 -8.50 6.01
N VAL A 125 -2.50 -7.56 5.37
CA VAL A 125 -3.02 -6.21 5.02
C VAL A 125 -2.88 -6.03 3.53
N THR A 126 -4.02 -5.91 2.83
CA THR A 126 -4.08 -5.86 1.35
C THR A 126 -4.93 -4.69 0.87
N GLY A 127 -4.93 -4.42 -0.44
CA GLY A 127 -5.99 -3.64 -1.07
C GLY A 127 -7.29 -4.43 -1.13
N ASN A 128 -8.42 -3.74 -1.23
CA ASN A 128 -9.73 -4.35 -1.45
C ASN A 128 -9.88 -4.76 -2.94
N ASP A 129 -9.15 -5.81 -3.34
CA ASP A 129 -9.13 -6.28 -4.72
C ASP A 129 -10.51 -6.74 -5.23
N ALA A 130 -11.31 -7.38 -4.37
CA ALA A 130 -12.67 -7.74 -4.73
C ALA A 130 -13.53 -6.50 -5.03
N GLY A 131 -13.48 -5.50 -4.16
CA GLY A 131 -14.14 -4.21 -4.40
C GLY A 131 -13.64 -3.49 -5.64
N ALA A 132 -12.33 -3.57 -5.90
CA ALA A 132 -11.71 -2.98 -7.10
C ALA A 132 -12.27 -3.59 -8.39
N GLY A 133 -12.43 -4.91 -8.46
CA GLY A 133 -13.04 -5.59 -9.60
C GLY A 133 -14.46 -5.10 -9.87
N LEU A 134 -15.29 -5.04 -8.82
CA LEU A 134 -16.68 -4.57 -8.90
C LEU A 134 -16.77 -3.11 -9.39
N VAL A 135 -15.96 -2.22 -8.83
CA VAL A 135 -15.96 -0.78 -9.19
C VAL A 135 -15.51 -0.56 -10.63
N LEU A 136 -14.47 -1.28 -11.09
CA LEU A 136 -14.03 -1.22 -12.48
C LEU A 136 -15.12 -1.68 -13.44
N LEU A 137 -15.78 -2.80 -13.14
CA LEU A 137 -16.84 -3.32 -13.99
C LEU A 137 -18.07 -2.41 -14.01
N ASP A 138 -18.51 -1.91 -12.85
CA ASP A 138 -19.63 -0.96 -12.79
C ASP A 138 -19.34 0.30 -13.62
N ARG A 139 -18.14 0.83 -13.52
CA ARG A 139 -17.71 1.98 -14.35
C ARG A 139 -17.75 1.64 -15.84
N ALA A 140 -17.24 0.47 -16.24
CA ALA A 140 -17.26 0.05 -17.65
C ALA A 140 -18.68 -0.04 -18.22
N LEU A 141 -19.59 -0.70 -17.48
CA LEU A 141 -21.00 -0.86 -17.87
C LEU A 141 -21.78 0.46 -17.87
N SER A 142 -21.32 1.47 -17.11
CA SER A 142 -21.87 2.83 -17.18
C SER A 142 -21.44 3.61 -18.44
N MET A 143 -20.33 3.19 -19.08
CA MET A 143 -19.74 3.87 -20.24
C MET A 143 -20.20 3.25 -21.57
N ALA A 144 -20.43 1.96 -21.63
CA ALA A 144 -20.73 1.23 -22.86
C ALA A 144 -21.67 0.04 -22.63
N ALA A 145 -22.31 -0.40 -23.74
CA ALA A 145 -23.06 -1.65 -23.71
C ALA A 145 -22.15 -2.85 -23.43
N PRO A 146 -22.63 -3.91 -22.76
CA PRO A 146 -21.82 -5.09 -22.41
C PRO A 146 -21.05 -5.69 -23.60
N SER A 147 -21.64 -5.72 -24.79
CA SER A 147 -21.01 -6.23 -26.02
C SER A 147 -19.78 -5.43 -26.48
N SER A 148 -19.59 -4.22 -25.95
CA SER A 148 -18.45 -3.34 -26.27
C SER A 148 -17.41 -3.27 -25.13
N VAL A 149 -17.58 -4.10 -24.09
CA VAL A 149 -16.66 -4.19 -22.94
C VAL A 149 -15.86 -5.48 -23.02
N LEU A 150 -14.53 -5.38 -22.93
CA LEU A 150 -13.62 -6.52 -22.86
C LEU A 150 -12.89 -6.51 -21.51
N ILE A 151 -12.97 -7.62 -20.79
CA ILE A 151 -12.25 -7.81 -19.54
C ILE A 151 -10.92 -8.51 -19.82
N ILE A 152 -9.82 -7.89 -19.39
CA ILE A 152 -8.47 -8.44 -19.58
C ILE A 152 -7.98 -8.96 -18.23
N THR A 153 -7.78 -10.28 -18.17
CA THR A 153 -7.37 -11.03 -16.98
C THR A 153 -5.88 -11.34 -17.03
N ASP A 154 -5.25 -11.56 -15.89
CA ASP A 154 -3.85 -11.94 -15.77
C ASP A 154 -3.74 -13.04 -14.71
N GLU A 155 -3.59 -14.29 -15.16
CA GLU A 155 -3.54 -15.45 -14.26
C GLU A 155 -2.23 -15.55 -13.48
N GLU A 156 -1.18 -14.85 -13.91
CA GLU A 156 0.08 -14.76 -13.17
C GLU A 156 -0.01 -13.79 -11.97
N ASP A 157 -0.97 -12.86 -12.00
CA ASP A 157 -1.23 -11.93 -10.89
C ASP A 157 -2.33 -12.49 -9.97
N PRO A 158 -2.01 -12.94 -8.74
CA PRO A 158 -3.00 -13.43 -7.78
C PRO A 158 -4.11 -12.42 -7.45
N ARG A 159 -3.77 -11.12 -7.45
CA ARG A 159 -4.72 -10.05 -7.19
C ARG A 159 -5.69 -9.87 -8.37
N SER A 160 -5.23 -10.08 -9.61
CA SER A 160 -6.11 -10.10 -10.79
C SER A 160 -7.17 -11.19 -10.67
N ARG A 161 -6.79 -12.38 -10.20
CA ARG A 161 -7.76 -13.47 -9.95
C ARG A 161 -8.84 -13.06 -8.96
N VAL A 162 -8.48 -12.48 -7.81
CA VAL A 162 -9.46 -12.02 -6.81
C VAL A 162 -10.44 -11.00 -7.40
N ARG A 163 -9.95 -10.06 -8.24
CA ARG A 163 -10.80 -9.07 -8.93
C ARG A 163 -11.77 -9.73 -9.91
N VAL A 164 -11.29 -10.71 -10.68
CA VAL A 164 -12.11 -11.45 -11.65
C VAL A 164 -13.15 -12.32 -10.93
N ASP A 165 -12.77 -13.03 -9.88
CA ASP A 165 -13.67 -13.87 -9.09
C ASP A 165 -14.82 -13.06 -8.49
N SER A 166 -14.54 -11.83 -8.04
CA SER A 166 -15.56 -10.93 -7.48
C SER A 166 -16.63 -10.48 -8.46
N ILE A 167 -16.33 -10.51 -9.76
CA ILE A 167 -17.25 -10.10 -10.84
C ILE A 167 -17.82 -11.27 -11.64
N GLN A 168 -17.50 -12.52 -11.29
CA GLN A 168 -17.83 -13.71 -12.10
C GLN A 168 -19.32 -13.85 -12.40
N GLU A 169 -20.18 -13.57 -11.43
CA GLU A 169 -21.63 -13.62 -11.62
C GLU A 169 -22.09 -12.56 -12.65
N THR A 170 -21.57 -11.33 -12.55
CA THR A 170 -21.89 -10.24 -13.48
C THR A 170 -21.36 -10.51 -14.88
N LEU A 171 -20.16 -11.16 -15.00
CA LEU A 171 -19.63 -11.59 -16.29
C LEU A 171 -20.59 -12.55 -17.00
N GLN A 172 -21.11 -13.54 -16.28
CA GLN A 172 -22.04 -14.53 -16.81
C GLN A 172 -23.41 -13.90 -17.18
N GLN A 173 -23.98 -13.08 -16.30
CA GLN A 173 -25.27 -12.43 -16.52
C GLN A 173 -25.27 -11.51 -17.75
N ASN A 174 -24.18 -10.78 -18.00
CA ASN A 174 -24.04 -9.86 -19.11
C ASN A 174 -23.35 -10.46 -20.33
N GLN A 175 -22.96 -11.73 -20.29
CA GLN A 175 -22.21 -12.42 -21.36
C GLN A 175 -20.94 -11.65 -21.78
N LEU A 176 -20.22 -11.08 -20.80
CA LEU A 176 -19.02 -10.31 -21.06
C LEU A 176 -17.89 -11.23 -21.51
N LEU A 177 -17.11 -10.77 -22.48
CA LEU A 177 -15.94 -11.49 -22.94
C LEU A 177 -14.73 -11.20 -22.03
N THR A 178 -13.99 -12.27 -21.76
CA THR A 178 -12.71 -12.20 -21.06
C THR A 178 -11.59 -12.58 -22.00
N LEU A 179 -10.45 -11.90 -21.88
CA LEU A 179 -9.23 -12.17 -22.63
C LEU A 179 -8.10 -12.37 -21.63
N GLN A 180 -7.46 -13.55 -21.68
CA GLN A 180 -6.28 -13.81 -20.88
C GLN A 180 -5.11 -13.00 -21.42
N TRP A 181 -4.44 -12.25 -20.55
CA TRP A 181 -3.25 -11.48 -20.88
C TRP A 181 -2.09 -12.40 -21.30
N SER A 182 -1.40 -12.00 -22.35
CA SER A 182 -0.09 -12.50 -22.75
C SER A 182 0.69 -11.38 -23.44
N ASP A 183 2.00 -11.51 -23.57
CA ASP A 183 2.82 -10.47 -24.19
C ASP A 183 2.49 -10.24 -25.68
N ASP A 184 1.92 -11.26 -26.34
CA ASP A 184 1.48 -11.22 -27.74
C ASP A 184 -0.03 -11.04 -27.88
N VAL A 185 -0.71 -10.50 -26.87
CA VAL A 185 -2.17 -10.38 -26.88
C VAL A 185 -2.67 -9.47 -28.00
N TYR A 186 -3.62 -9.97 -28.77
CA TYR A 186 -4.33 -9.22 -29.80
C TYR A 186 -5.72 -8.83 -29.27
N ILE A 187 -6.02 -7.53 -29.27
CA ILE A 187 -7.36 -7.03 -28.90
C ILE A 187 -8.29 -7.18 -30.10
N PRO A 188 -9.33 -7.98 -30.03
CA PRO A 188 -10.29 -8.12 -31.12
C PRO A 188 -11.00 -6.80 -31.43
N ALA A 189 -11.41 -6.62 -32.67
CA ALA A 189 -12.21 -5.46 -33.06
C ALA A 189 -13.62 -5.52 -32.43
N GLY A 190 -14.25 -4.36 -32.27
CA GLY A 190 -15.64 -4.26 -31.79
C GLY A 190 -15.78 -3.86 -30.31
N PHE A 191 -14.68 -3.76 -29.57
CA PHE A 191 -14.69 -3.25 -28.21
C PHE A 191 -14.35 -1.74 -28.19
N SER A 192 -14.90 -1.03 -27.23
CA SER A 192 -14.58 0.38 -26.99
C SER A 192 -14.08 0.61 -25.56
N VAL A 193 -14.37 -0.31 -24.64
CA VAL A 193 -13.93 -0.26 -23.23
C VAL A 193 -13.11 -1.50 -22.91
N LEU A 194 -11.88 -1.28 -22.47
CA LEU A 194 -10.94 -2.33 -22.02
C LEU A 194 -10.80 -2.22 -20.51
N VAL A 195 -11.15 -3.28 -19.77
CA VAL A 195 -11.02 -3.34 -18.31
C VAL A 195 -9.88 -4.26 -17.96
N SER A 196 -8.77 -3.69 -17.54
CA SER A 196 -7.57 -4.43 -17.14
C SER A 196 -7.59 -4.76 -15.65
N MET A 197 -7.47 -6.03 -15.31
CA MET A 197 -7.49 -6.53 -13.94
C MET A 197 -6.10 -6.63 -13.30
N SER A 198 -5.02 -6.29 -14.02
CA SER A 198 -3.66 -6.25 -13.47
C SER A 198 -2.94 -4.95 -13.82
N ARG A 199 -1.92 -4.59 -13.01
CA ARG A 199 -1.04 -3.45 -13.28
C ARG A 199 -0.27 -3.64 -14.59
N ARG A 200 0.23 -4.87 -14.83
CA ARG A 200 1.00 -5.20 -16.02
C ARG A 200 0.20 -4.95 -17.30
N SER A 201 -0.99 -5.52 -17.39
CA SER A 201 -1.85 -5.32 -18.57
C SER A 201 -2.32 -3.87 -18.71
N THR A 202 -2.63 -3.16 -17.62
CA THR A 202 -2.96 -1.72 -17.66
C THR A 202 -1.84 -0.89 -18.29
N ARG A 203 -0.58 -1.12 -17.88
CA ARG A 203 0.59 -0.42 -18.40
C ARG A 203 0.75 -0.65 -19.89
N VAL A 204 0.73 -1.92 -20.32
CA VAL A 204 0.98 -2.23 -21.75
C VAL A 204 -0.14 -1.70 -22.64
N LEU A 205 -1.40 -1.71 -22.18
CA LEU A 205 -2.50 -1.07 -22.91
C LEU A 205 -2.29 0.44 -23.06
N ALA A 206 -1.93 1.13 -21.98
CA ALA A 206 -1.66 2.57 -22.01
C ALA A 206 -0.47 2.90 -22.94
N ASP A 207 0.62 2.12 -22.86
CA ASP A 207 1.79 2.27 -23.73
C ASP A 207 1.44 1.96 -25.20
N GLY A 208 0.52 1.02 -25.45
CA GLY A 208 0.00 0.70 -26.77
C GLY A 208 -0.76 1.86 -27.40
N VAL A 209 -1.60 2.54 -26.63
CA VAL A 209 -2.30 3.76 -27.10
C VAL A 209 -1.30 4.89 -27.32
N ALA A 210 -0.37 5.11 -26.38
CA ALA A 210 0.64 6.17 -26.50
C ALA A 210 1.54 5.98 -27.72
N SER A 211 1.91 4.74 -28.08
CA SER A 211 2.72 4.43 -29.27
C SER A 211 1.95 4.35 -30.58
N GLY A 212 0.60 4.38 -30.52
CA GLY A 212 -0.26 4.22 -31.70
C GLY A 212 -0.38 2.77 -32.20
N THR A 213 0.06 1.78 -31.43
CA THR A 213 -0.16 0.35 -31.72
C THR A 213 -1.58 -0.09 -31.36
N LEU A 214 -2.23 0.63 -30.47
CA LEU A 214 -3.66 0.49 -30.17
C LEU A 214 -4.41 1.77 -30.56
N PRO A 215 -5.67 1.66 -30.99
CA PRO A 215 -6.53 2.81 -31.28
C PRO A 215 -6.65 3.76 -30.09
N SER A 216 -6.65 5.06 -30.36
CA SER A 216 -6.72 6.11 -29.33
C SER A 216 -8.15 6.35 -28.78
N ASP A 217 -9.15 5.72 -29.36
CA ASP A 217 -10.55 5.79 -28.96
C ASP A 217 -10.95 4.69 -27.94
N TYR A 218 -10.02 3.84 -27.54
CA TYR A 218 -10.24 2.91 -26.44
C TYR A 218 -10.35 3.66 -25.10
N HIS A 219 -11.37 3.31 -24.32
CA HIS A 219 -11.45 3.66 -22.92
C HIS A 219 -10.80 2.57 -22.06
N ILE A 220 -9.62 2.84 -21.53
CA ILE A 220 -8.90 1.90 -20.66
C ILE A 220 -9.28 2.20 -19.21
N LEU A 221 -9.83 1.20 -18.52
CA LEU A 221 -10.04 1.17 -17.08
C LEU A 221 -9.07 0.14 -16.48
N GLY A 222 -8.39 0.47 -15.40
CA GLY A 222 -7.37 -0.48 -14.91
C GLY A 222 -6.97 -0.28 -13.47
N VAL A 223 -5.90 -0.99 -13.10
CA VAL A 223 -5.30 -0.97 -11.76
C VAL A 223 -3.86 -0.53 -11.89
N ASP A 224 -3.52 0.61 -11.29
CA ASP A 224 -2.12 1.03 -11.23
C ASP A 224 -1.87 1.99 -10.06
N THR A 225 -0.69 1.87 -9.44
CA THR A 225 -0.16 2.76 -8.41
C THR A 225 1.17 3.39 -8.83
N GLY A 226 1.59 3.17 -10.09
CA GLY A 226 2.92 3.56 -10.57
C GLY A 226 3.10 5.06 -10.75
N ASP A 227 4.36 5.49 -10.76
CA ASP A 227 4.76 6.90 -10.72
C ASP A 227 4.30 7.71 -11.93
N ASN A 228 4.09 7.06 -13.10
CA ASN A 228 3.75 7.75 -14.35
C ASN A 228 2.25 7.69 -14.70
N ARG A 229 1.43 6.96 -13.94
CA ARG A 229 0.02 6.79 -14.29
C ARG A 229 -0.80 8.06 -14.11
N ALA A 230 -0.35 9.01 -13.29
CA ALA A 230 -0.91 10.35 -13.22
C ALA A 230 -0.91 11.05 -14.59
N LEU A 231 0.21 10.96 -15.32
CA LEU A 231 0.35 11.52 -16.66
C LEU A 231 -0.57 10.83 -17.68
N ASP A 232 -0.75 9.51 -17.53
CA ASP A 232 -1.65 8.76 -18.42
C ASP A 232 -3.11 9.12 -18.20
N LEU A 233 -3.53 9.36 -16.94
CA LEU A 233 -4.86 9.89 -16.61
C LEU A 233 -5.03 11.30 -17.14
N GLU A 234 -4.06 12.18 -16.91
CA GLU A 234 -4.10 13.59 -17.36
C GLU A 234 -4.10 13.68 -18.88
N GLY A 235 -3.27 12.89 -19.54
CA GLY A 235 -3.19 12.77 -21.00
C GLY A 235 -4.38 12.07 -21.63
N GLY A 236 -5.21 11.38 -20.86
CA GLY A 236 -6.38 10.63 -21.36
C GLY A 236 -6.03 9.27 -21.96
N LEU A 237 -4.79 8.76 -21.77
CA LEU A 237 -4.40 7.43 -22.21
C LEU A 237 -5.12 6.33 -21.41
N VAL A 238 -5.43 6.62 -20.14
CA VAL A 238 -6.26 5.79 -19.27
C VAL A 238 -7.44 6.61 -18.79
N SER A 239 -8.65 6.05 -18.87
CA SER A 239 -9.90 6.75 -18.50
C SER A 239 -10.12 6.76 -16.99
N ALA A 240 -9.79 5.68 -16.29
CA ALA A 240 -9.81 5.61 -14.83
C ALA A 240 -8.93 4.48 -14.30
N LEU A 241 -8.44 4.64 -13.06
CA LEU A 241 -7.62 3.68 -12.33
C LEU A 241 -8.20 3.42 -10.96
N VAL A 242 -8.22 2.16 -10.52
CA VAL A 242 -8.28 1.83 -9.10
C VAL A 242 -6.88 1.85 -8.53
N VAL A 243 -6.69 2.56 -7.42
CA VAL A 243 -5.37 2.85 -6.89
C VAL A 243 -5.23 2.31 -5.47
N ASP A 244 -4.15 1.57 -5.19
CA ASP A 244 -3.81 1.14 -3.83
C ASP A 244 -3.56 2.34 -2.90
N ASN A 245 -3.73 2.10 -1.59
CA ASN A 245 -3.35 3.04 -0.54
C ASN A 245 -2.22 2.46 0.33
N PRO A 246 -0.96 2.48 -0.15
CA PRO A 246 0.15 1.88 0.58
C PRO A 246 0.44 2.54 1.92
N TYR A 247 0.17 3.85 2.05
CA TYR A 247 0.28 4.54 3.33
C TYR A 247 -0.66 3.94 4.39
N ALA A 248 -1.94 3.76 4.06
CA ALA A 248 -2.89 3.14 4.97
C ALA A 248 -2.51 1.67 5.27
N MET A 249 -2.02 0.93 4.26
CA MET A 249 -1.52 -0.44 4.48
C MET A 249 -0.37 -0.47 5.48
N GLY A 250 0.60 0.43 5.37
CA GLY A 250 1.72 0.52 6.31
C GLY A 250 1.29 0.86 7.72
N TYR A 251 0.42 1.86 7.86
CA TYR A 251 -0.13 2.28 9.16
C TYR A 251 -0.84 1.11 9.85
N ILE A 252 -1.76 0.45 9.15
CA ILE A 252 -2.53 -0.69 9.67
C ILE A 252 -1.60 -1.87 9.96
N ALA A 253 -0.61 -2.16 9.10
CA ALA A 253 0.31 -3.27 9.29
C ALA A 253 1.08 -3.15 10.61
N LEU A 254 1.56 -1.96 10.97
CA LEU A 254 2.23 -1.76 12.26
C LEU A 254 1.27 -1.90 13.44
N GLU A 255 0.05 -1.37 13.34
CA GLU A 255 -0.96 -1.58 14.39
C GLU A 255 -1.25 -3.05 14.63
N LYS A 256 -1.35 -3.84 13.54
CA LYS A 256 -1.60 -5.28 13.66
C LYS A 256 -0.38 -6.05 14.18
N ALA A 257 0.83 -5.65 13.76
CA ALA A 257 2.07 -6.19 14.31
C ALA A 257 2.18 -5.97 15.82
N ARG A 258 1.79 -4.79 16.30
CA ARG A 258 1.72 -4.44 17.72
C ARG A 258 0.72 -5.31 18.49
N LEU A 259 -0.48 -5.52 17.94
CA LEU A 259 -1.48 -6.39 18.54
C LEU A 259 -0.98 -7.82 18.66
N LEU A 260 -0.38 -8.37 17.60
CA LEU A 260 0.21 -9.71 17.61
C LEU A 260 1.32 -9.84 18.66
N ALA A 261 2.23 -8.88 18.75
CA ALA A 261 3.32 -8.86 19.71
C ALA A 261 2.83 -8.85 21.17
N ASN A 262 1.66 -8.24 21.41
CA ASN A 262 1.01 -8.21 22.72
C ASN A 262 0.14 -9.45 23.00
N GLY A 263 0.22 -10.49 22.18
CA GLY A 263 -0.54 -11.74 22.35
C GLY A 263 -2.03 -11.63 21.97
N ASN A 264 -2.44 -10.53 21.35
CA ASN A 264 -3.78 -10.40 20.81
C ASN A 264 -3.84 -11.07 19.42
N LEU A 265 -4.94 -11.77 19.16
CA LEU A 265 -5.19 -12.39 17.86
C LEU A 265 -6.14 -11.49 17.04
N PRO A 266 -5.61 -10.60 16.19
CA PRO A 266 -6.45 -9.78 15.34
C PRO A 266 -7.11 -10.62 14.23
N THR A 267 -8.08 -10.05 13.53
CA THR A 267 -8.63 -10.64 12.30
C THR A 267 -7.48 -10.97 11.33
N SER A 268 -7.59 -12.06 10.59
CA SER A 268 -6.50 -12.51 9.71
C SER A 268 -6.33 -11.63 8.45
N LEU A 269 -7.41 -11.05 7.92
CA LEU A 269 -7.35 -10.23 6.70
C LEU A 269 -7.93 -8.84 6.95
N TYR A 270 -7.14 -7.83 6.61
CA TYR A 270 -7.52 -6.41 6.59
C TYR A 270 -7.40 -5.88 5.16
N THR A 271 -8.47 -5.26 4.67
CA THR A 271 -8.48 -4.67 3.34
C THR A 271 -8.52 -3.15 3.42
N CYS A 272 -7.64 -2.49 2.67
CA CYS A 272 -7.65 -1.04 2.48
C CYS A 272 -8.48 -0.67 1.26
N GLU A 273 -9.28 0.38 1.36
CA GLU A 273 -10.04 0.89 0.21
C GLU A 273 -9.13 1.27 -0.95
N MET A 274 -9.59 0.95 -2.15
CA MET A 274 -8.94 1.28 -3.42
C MET A 274 -9.86 2.22 -4.19
N PRO A 275 -9.67 3.55 -4.10
CA PRO A 275 -10.54 4.50 -4.80
C PRO A 275 -10.39 4.40 -6.31
N LEU A 276 -11.50 4.57 -7.02
CA LEU A 276 -11.50 4.79 -8.46
C LEU A 276 -11.16 6.27 -8.74
N ILE A 277 -10.07 6.46 -9.44
CA ILE A 277 -9.54 7.78 -9.78
C ILE A 277 -9.62 7.98 -11.29
N ASP A 278 -10.16 9.10 -11.70
CA ASP A 278 -10.23 9.56 -13.06
C ASP A 278 -9.75 11.03 -13.18
N ARG A 279 -9.76 11.58 -14.39
CA ARG A 279 -9.33 12.96 -14.65
C ARG A 279 -10.14 14.02 -13.87
N GLN A 280 -11.38 13.73 -13.47
CA GLN A 280 -12.24 14.68 -12.78
C GLN A 280 -11.92 14.76 -11.29
N ASN A 281 -11.50 13.64 -10.70
CA ASN A 281 -11.27 13.55 -9.24
C ASN A 281 -9.80 13.40 -8.84
N MET A 282 -8.84 13.23 -9.77
CA MET A 282 -7.43 12.99 -9.46
C MET A 282 -6.75 14.10 -8.66
N TYR A 283 -7.29 15.34 -8.73
CA TYR A 283 -6.77 16.50 -7.98
C TYR A 283 -7.51 16.77 -6.67
N LEU A 284 -8.44 15.93 -6.25
CA LEU A 284 -9.01 16.02 -4.92
C LEU A 284 -7.95 15.68 -3.87
N ASN A 285 -7.99 16.32 -2.70
CA ASN A 285 -6.94 16.24 -1.68
C ASN A 285 -6.56 14.82 -1.27
N GLU A 286 -7.55 13.91 -1.14
CA GLU A 286 -7.33 12.50 -0.82
C GLU A 286 -6.66 11.75 -1.98
N ASN A 287 -7.00 12.05 -3.23
CA ASN A 287 -6.52 11.34 -4.42
C ASN A 287 -5.12 11.82 -4.86
N VAL A 288 -4.81 13.11 -4.69
CA VAL A 288 -3.49 13.68 -5.01
C VAL A 288 -2.38 12.86 -4.33
N LYS A 289 -2.57 12.47 -3.09
CA LYS A 289 -1.59 11.68 -2.33
C LYS A 289 -1.35 10.29 -2.90
N LEU A 290 -2.35 9.71 -3.57
CA LEU A 290 -2.28 8.38 -4.17
C LEU A 290 -1.71 8.42 -5.59
N VAL A 291 -2.10 9.43 -6.37
CA VAL A 291 -1.74 9.55 -7.79
C VAL A 291 -0.38 10.21 -7.98
N PHE A 292 0.00 11.14 -7.08
CA PHE A 292 1.28 11.88 -7.11
C PHE A 292 2.15 11.61 -5.87
N PRO A 293 2.60 10.38 -5.65
CA PRO A 293 3.29 10.00 -4.40
C PRO A 293 4.62 10.73 -4.18
N LEU A 294 5.24 11.25 -5.24
CA LEU A 294 6.53 11.95 -5.19
C LEU A 294 6.43 13.45 -4.91
N LEU A 295 5.21 14.03 -4.87
CA LEU A 295 5.01 15.45 -4.62
C LEU A 295 4.81 15.80 -3.13
N GLN A 296 5.13 14.88 -2.21
CA GLN A 296 4.89 15.04 -0.76
C GLN A 296 6.16 15.21 0.05
#